data_ef376f353523344e297f997f8b06fe16
#
_entry.id   ef376f353523344e297f997f8b06fe16
#
_cell.length_a   1.000
_cell.length_b   1.000
_cell.length_c   1.000
_cell.angle_alpha   90.00
_cell.angle_beta   90.00
_cell.angle_gamma   90.00
#
_symmetry.space_group_name_H-M   'P 1'
#
loop_
_entity.id
_entity.type
_entity.pdbx_description
1 polymer ?
#
loop_
_entity_poly.entity_id
_entity_poly.type
_entity_poly.pdbx_seq_one_letter_code
_entity_poly.pdbx_strand_id
1 'polypeptide(L)'
;MGKIITFANQKGGSGKTTLSANLAVLWANSNYKVAVIDADAQRSLTNWLEARKKYYREESTGIVSYPFDVRKLDEDLKQIKRKYHFIIIDSPPSITYDTIQIIKSSDKVFVPVQPSPLDLMATVPFLNLVRQERKKTTVILNRVMPRAKLTEAMIMRLRYAGAKIARSRITGKIIYAETFSVGRGVVDISVTSEASKEIIKVGNEILRNF
;
A
#
# COMPACT_ATOMS: atom_id res chain seq x y z
N MET A 1 10.43 -0.73 17.61
CA MET A 1 10.28 0.55 16.92
C MET A 1 9.40 0.34 15.68
N GLY A 2 8.42 1.22 15.46
CA GLY A 2 7.45 1.07 14.36
C GLY A 2 8.09 1.01 12.98
N LYS A 3 7.44 0.34 12.04
CA LYS A 3 7.89 0.19 10.65
C LYS A 3 7.13 1.12 9.72
N ILE A 4 7.83 1.92 8.92
CA ILE A 4 7.25 2.80 7.91
C ILE A 4 7.18 2.06 6.58
N ILE A 5 5.96 1.86 6.11
CA ILE A 5 5.62 1.15 4.87
C ILE A 5 4.95 2.13 3.94
N THR A 6 5.54 2.35 2.77
CA THR A 6 4.95 3.25 1.78
C THR A 6 4.46 2.46 0.58
N PHE A 7 3.22 2.73 0.17
CA PHE A 7 2.69 2.31 -1.12
C PHE A 7 2.84 3.45 -2.11
N ALA A 8 3.71 3.28 -3.10
CA ALA A 8 4.04 4.33 -4.08
C ALA A 8 4.08 3.79 -5.50
N ASN A 9 3.55 4.54 -6.42
CA ASN A 9 3.68 4.37 -7.87
C ASN A 9 3.19 5.66 -8.55
N GLN A 10 3.88 6.11 -9.59
CA GLN A 10 3.44 7.28 -10.37
C GLN A 10 2.16 7.02 -11.17
N LYS A 11 1.77 5.76 -11.37
CA LYS A 11 0.52 5.41 -12.08
C LYS A 11 -0.68 5.54 -11.16
N GLY A 12 -1.66 6.36 -11.58
CA GLY A 12 -2.97 6.42 -10.95
C GLY A 12 -3.72 5.09 -11.10
N GLY A 13 -4.55 4.73 -10.12
CA GLY A 13 -5.35 3.49 -10.15
C GLY A 13 -4.57 2.19 -9.97
N SER A 14 -3.27 2.22 -9.68
CA SER A 14 -2.45 1.02 -9.47
C SER A 14 -2.85 0.20 -8.23
N GLY A 15 -3.60 0.79 -7.29
CA GLY A 15 -4.11 0.14 -6.09
C GLY A 15 -3.36 0.48 -4.80
N LYS A 16 -2.60 1.58 -4.78
CA LYS A 16 -1.91 2.07 -3.57
C LYS A 16 -2.87 2.18 -2.40
N THR A 17 -3.88 3.01 -2.53
CA THR A 17 -4.88 3.28 -1.48
C THR A 17 -5.65 2.03 -1.06
N THR A 18 -6.04 1.19 -2.03
CA THR A 18 -6.74 -0.08 -1.74
C THR A 18 -5.89 -1.02 -0.88
N LEU A 19 -4.59 -1.15 -1.20
CA LEU A 19 -3.67 -1.97 -0.41
C LEU A 19 -3.39 -1.34 0.95
N SER A 20 -3.18 -0.02 1.00
CA SER A 20 -2.99 0.74 2.25
C SER A 20 -4.14 0.49 3.23
N ALA A 21 -5.38 0.65 2.76
CA ALA A 21 -6.58 0.43 3.57
C ALA A 21 -6.72 -1.04 4.04
N ASN A 22 -6.63 -2.00 3.12
CA ASN A 22 -6.82 -3.42 3.44
C ASN A 22 -5.75 -3.96 4.40
N LEU A 23 -4.49 -3.53 4.25
CA LEU A 23 -3.41 -3.94 5.16
C LEU A 23 -3.49 -3.24 6.52
N ALA A 24 -3.95 -1.98 6.56
CA ALA A 24 -4.25 -1.31 7.82
C ALA A 24 -5.29 -2.10 8.62
N VAL A 25 -6.38 -2.53 7.97
CA VAL A 25 -7.42 -3.36 8.61
C VAL A 25 -6.86 -4.71 9.05
N LEU A 26 -6.15 -5.41 8.18
CA LEU A 26 -5.56 -6.73 8.50
C LEU A 26 -4.71 -6.66 9.76
N TRP A 27 -3.81 -5.68 9.84
CA TRP A 27 -2.91 -5.56 10.98
C TRP A 27 -3.61 -5.04 12.24
N ALA A 28 -4.57 -4.12 12.11
CA ALA A 28 -5.39 -3.68 13.25
C ALA A 28 -6.20 -4.85 13.83
N ASN A 29 -6.84 -5.67 12.99
CA ASN A 29 -7.57 -6.87 13.41
C ASN A 29 -6.63 -7.96 13.99
N SER A 30 -5.33 -7.87 13.74
CA SER A 30 -4.30 -8.73 14.32
C SER A 30 -3.65 -8.11 15.58
N ASN A 31 -4.32 -7.14 16.23
CA ASN A 31 -3.89 -6.43 17.44
C ASN A 31 -2.62 -5.59 17.27
N TYR A 32 -2.23 -5.22 16.06
CA TYR A 32 -1.18 -4.22 15.87
C TYR A 32 -1.75 -2.81 15.94
N LYS A 33 -1.01 -1.88 16.55
CA LYS A 33 -1.31 -0.46 16.49
C LYS A 33 -0.87 0.08 15.13
N VAL A 34 -1.81 0.61 14.35
CA VAL A 34 -1.57 1.07 12.97
C VAL A 34 -1.83 2.57 12.86
N ALA A 35 -0.88 3.29 12.30
CA ALA A 35 -1.06 4.66 11.85
C ALA A 35 -1.11 4.70 10.32
N VAL A 36 -1.93 5.60 9.77
CA VAL A 36 -1.98 5.86 8.33
C VAL A 36 -1.73 7.34 8.05
N ILE A 37 -1.03 7.64 6.97
CA ILE A 37 -0.78 8.98 6.46
C ILE A 37 -1.22 8.98 4.99
N ASP A 38 -2.17 9.82 4.66
CA ASP A 38 -2.64 10.04 3.29
C ASP A 38 -1.94 11.26 2.72
N ALA A 39 -1.00 11.05 1.81
CA ALA A 39 -0.24 12.11 1.14
C ALA A 39 -0.81 12.46 -0.24
N ASP A 40 -1.91 11.83 -0.67
CA ASP A 40 -2.58 12.14 -1.93
C ASP A 40 -3.58 13.30 -1.71
N ALA A 41 -3.51 14.34 -2.54
CA ALA A 41 -4.45 15.45 -2.52
C ALA A 41 -5.90 15.02 -2.75
N GLN A 42 -6.15 13.86 -3.37
CA GLN A 42 -7.49 13.29 -3.51
C GLN A 42 -8.08 12.77 -2.20
N ARG A 43 -7.25 12.60 -1.15
CA ARG A 43 -7.67 12.18 0.18
C ARG A 43 -8.49 10.89 0.22
N SER A 44 -8.22 9.95 -0.71
CA SER A 44 -8.99 8.72 -0.84
C SER A 44 -8.88 7.82 0.39
N LEU A 45 -7.70 7.71 1.00
CA LEU A 45 -7.49 6.95 2.23
C LEU A 45 -8.16 7.63 3.43
N THR A 46 -8.10 8.96 3.49
CA THR A 46 -8.76 9.78 4.52
C THR A 46 -10.27 9.59 4.46
N ASN A 47 -10.87 9.76 3.28
CA ASN A 47 -12.32 9.58 3.07
C ASN A 47 -12.77 8.15 3.41
N TRP A 48 -11.96 7.15 3.04
CA TRP A 48 -12.22 5.76 3.44
C TRP A 48 -12.20 5.58 4.95
N LEU A 49 -11.27 6.22 5.67
CA LEU A 49 -11.21 6.13 7.12
C LEU A 49 -12.38 6.82 7.81
N GLU A 50 -12.87 7.93 7.26
CA GLU A 50 -14.08 8.61 7.72
C GLU A 50 -15.32 7.70 7.53
N ALA A 51 -15.44 7.07 6.35
CA ALA A 51 -16.49 6.07 6.10
C ALA A 51 -16.40 4.88 7.08
N ARG A 52 -15.19 4.42 7.41
CA ARG A 52 -14.96 3.37 8.39
C ARG A 52 -15.44 3.75 9.79
N LYS A 53 -15.08 4.96 10.27
CA LYS A 53 -15.56 5.47 11.57
C LYS A 53 -17.08 5.51 11.61
N LYS A 54 -17.71 6.03 10.57
CA LYS A 54 -19.17 6.06 10.45
C LYS A 54 -19.80 4.68 10.45
N TYR A 55 -19.22 3.73 9.72
CA TYR A 55 -19.70 2.34 9.65
C TYR A 55 -19.67 1.64 11.01
N TYR A 56 -18.60 1.82 11.77
CA TYR A 56 -18.40 1.24 13.11
C TYR A 56 -18.88 2.17 14.24
N ARG A 57 -19.72 3.18 13.95
CA ARG A 57 -20.32 4.12 14.93
C ARG A 57 -19.29 4.75 15.85
N GLU A 58 -18.16 5.18 15.27
CA GLU A 58 -17.04 5.82 15.97
C GLU A 58 -16.30 4.93 16.98
N GLU A 59 -16.60 3.66 17.05
CA GLU A 59 -15.80 2.73 17.83
C GLU A 59 -14.34 2.71 17.39
N SER A 60 -13.42 2.43 18.32
CA SER A 60 -12.01 2.35 17.99
C SER A 60 -11.73 1.25 16.96
N THR A 61 -11.28 1.64 15.79
CA THR A 61 -10.95 0.70 14.69
C THR A 61 -9.51 0.20 14.74
N GLY A 62 -8.72 0.59 15.75
CA GLY A 62 -7.29 0.26 15.84
C GLY A 62 -6.41 0.99 14.81
N ILE A 63 -6.99 1.84 13.96
CA ILE A 63 -6.31 2.61 12.91
C ILE A 63 -6.44 4.10 13.20
N VAL A 64 -5.31 4.81 13.25
CA VAL A 64 -5.29 6.26 13.49
C VAL A 64 -4.70 6.97 12.29
N SER A 65 -5.37 8.04 11.82
CA SER A 65 -4.87 8.90 10.76
C SER A 65 -4.02 10.04 11.34
N TYR A 66 -2.93 10.33 10.66
CA TYR A 66 -2.11 11.50 10.89
C TYR A 66 -2.11 12.41 9.65
N PRO A 67 -2.12 13.74 9.83
CA PRO A 67 -2.04 14.67 8.71
C PRO A 67 -0.68 14.53 8.01
N PHE A 68 -0.65 14.79 6.71
CA PHE A 68 0.59 14.87 5.95
C PHE A 68 1.04 16.33 5.84
N ASP A 69 2.26 16.61 6.30
CA ASP A 69 2.99 17.84 6.02
C ASP A 69 4.46 17.45 5.75
N VAL A 70 4.91 17.63 4.53
CA VAL A 70 6.28 17.25 4.11
C VAL A 70 7.35 17.96 4.93
N ARG A 71 7.09 19.18 5.41
CA ARG A 71 8.04 19.98 6.19
C ARG A 71 8.27 19.42 7.59
N LYS A 72 7.30 18.68 8.12
CA LYS A 72 7.32 18.08 9.47
C LYS A 72 7.42 16.55 9.42
N LEU A 73 7.46 15.94 8.23
CA LEU A 73 7.35 14.50 8.04
C LEU A 73 8.33 13.71 8.91
N ASP A 74 9.60 14.09 8.93
CA ASP A 74 10.63 13.37 9.69
C ASP A 74 10.43 13.47 11.21
N GLU A 75 9.98 14.62 11.71
CA GLU A 75 9.68 14.82 13.13
C GLU A 75 8.45 14.03 13.53
N ASP A 76 7.38 14.13 12.78
CA ASP A 76 6.13 13.41 13.02
C ASP A 76 6.37 11.89 13.00
N LEU A 77 7.09 11.39 12.01
CA LEU A 77 7.42 9.97 11.91
C LEU A 77 8.25 9.47 13.09
N LYS A 78 9.20 10.27 13.61
CA LYS A 78 9.95 9.91 14.84
C LYS A 78 9.04 9.73 16.03
N GLN A 79 8.01 10.57 16.18
CA GLN A 79 7.04 10.47 17.27
C GLN A 79 6.08 9.29 17.06
N ILE A 80 5.56 9.12 15.84
CA ILE A 80 4.61 8.07 15.50
C ILE A 80 5.26 6.69 15.64
N LYS A 81 6.52 6.50 15.23
CA LYS A 81 7.29 5.24 15.37
C LYS A 81 7.40 4.72 16.80
N ARG A 82 7.27 5.58 17.80
CA ARG A 82 7.31 5.19 19.22
C ARG A 82 5.98 4.61 19.70
N LYS A 83 4.87 4.95 19.05
CA LYS A 83 3.50 4.63 19.48
C LYS A 83 2.84 3.50 18.69
N TYR A 84 3.25 3.30 17.42
CA TYR A 84 2.62 2.39 16.48
C TYR A 84 3.59 1.30 16.02
N HIS A 85 3.03 0.13 15.71
CA HIS A 85 3.79 -0.98 15.14
C HIS A 85 4.04 -0.78 13.64
N PHE A 86 3.01 -0.26 12.94
CA PHE A 86 3.07 0.04 11.50
C PHE A 86 2.59 1.46 11.23
N ILE A 87 3.31 2.14 10.36
CA ILE A 87 2.94 3.42 9.77
C ILE A 87 2.83 3.19 8.26
N ILE A 88 1.62 3.32 7.72
CA ILE A 88 1.35 3.16 6.29
C ILE A 88 1.24 4.55 5.69
N ILE A 89 2.06 4.84 4.66
CA ILE A 89 1.98 6.07 3.89
C ILE A 89 1.43 5.74 2.50
N ASP A 90 0.28 6.31 2.17
CA ASP A 90 -0.31 6.27 0.82
C ASP A 90 0.18 7.47 0.01
N SER A 91 1.02 7.23 -1.00
CA SER A 91 1.65 8.30 -1.75
C SER A 91 0.79 8.79 -2.93
N PRO A 92 0.95 10.06 -3.36
CA PRO A 92 0.29 10.55 -4.56
C PRO A 92 0.75 9.81 -5.82
N PRO A 93 -0.06 9.86 -6.93
CA PRO A 93 0.30 9.25 -8.21
C PRO A 93 1.20 10.19 -9.05
N SER A 94 2.28 10.69 -8.45
CA SER A 94 3.19 11.63 -9.10
C SER A 94 4.59 11.54 -8.51
N ILE A 95 5.59 11.95 -9.28
CA ILE A 95 6.97 12.09 -8.80
C ILE A 95 7.18 13.57 -8.47
N THR A 96 6.94 13.93 -7.23
CA THR A 96 7.13 15.29 -6.70
C THR A 96 8.20 15.28 -5.62
N TYR A 97 8.57 16.46 -5.15
CA TYR A 97 9.43 16.61 -3.98
C TYR A 97 8.87 15.82 -2.79
N ASP A 98 7.57 15.92 -2.53
CA ASP A 98 6.90 15.21 -1.42
C ASP A 98 7.05 13.69 -1.55
N THR A 99 6.82 13.15 -2.76
CA THR A 99 7.01 11.72 -3.02
C THR A 99 8.44 11.26 -2.73
N ILE A 100 9.43 12.07 -3.09
CA ILE A 100 10.84 11.77 -2.81
C ILE A 100 11.11 11.77 -1.30
N GLN A 101 10.59 12.76 -0.56
CA GLN A 101 10.75 12.81 0.89
C GLN A 101 10.05 11.62 1.58
N ILE A 102 8.84 11.24 1.15
CA ILE A 102 8.15 10.05 1.62
C ILE A 102 9.01 8.79 1.40
N ILE A 103 9.56 8.62 0.19
CA ILE A 103 10.43 7.50 -0.13
C ILE A 103 11.65 7.49 0.80
N LYS A 104 12.32 8.64 1.00
CA LYS A 104 13.49 8.78 1.89
C LYS A 104 13.18 8.42 3.34
N SER A 105 12.01 8.77 3.82
CA SER A 105 11.60 8.50 5.21
C SER A 105 11.08 7.06 5.43
N SER A 106 10.86 6.29 4.35
CA SER A 106 10.32 4.93 4.41
C SER A 106 11.37 3.91 4.83
N ASP A 107 10.98 2.92 5.64
CA ASP A 107 11.79 1.73 5.88
C ASP A 107 11.72 0.80 4.67
N LYS A 108 10.57 0.80 3.97
CA LYS A 108 10.34 0.00 2.77
C LYS A 108 9.26 0.59 1.86
N VAL A 109 9.49 0.49 0.56
CA VAL A 109 8.55 0.95 -0.47
C VAL A 109 7.97 -0.27 -1.20
N PHE A 110 6.65 -0.33 -1.26
CA PHE A 110 5.90 -1.31 -2.05
C PHE A 110 5.28 -0.61 -3.25
N VAL A 111 5.45 -1.22 -4.41
CA VAL A 111 5.00 -0.65 -5.69
C VAL A 111 3.92 -1.56 -6.27
N PRO A 112 2.62 -1.22 -6.07
CA PRO A 112 1.53 -1.94 -6.71
C PRO A 112 1.55 -1.70 -8.21
N VAL A 113 1.46 -2.77 -9.02
CA VAL A 113 1.52 -2.69 -10.48
C VAL A 113 0.49 -3.62 -11.08
N GLN A 114 -0.29 -3.12 -12.03
CA GLN A 114 -1.22 -3.94 -12.81
C GLN A 114 -0.47 -4.59 -13.98
N PRO A 115 -0.84 -5.83 -14.40
CA PRO A 115 -0.23 -6.48 -15.55
C PRO A 115 -0.68 -5.83 -16.87
N SER A 116 -0.13 -4.67 -17.20
CA SER A 116 -0.35 -3.97 -18.46
C SER A 116 0.95 -3.38 -19.01
N PRO A 117 1.09 -3.24 -20.34
CA PRO A 117 2.26 -2.61 -20.94
C PRO A 117 2.47 -1.17 -20.47
N LEU A 118 1.40 -0.40 -20.31
CA LEU A 118 1.46 0.99 -19.85
C LEU A 118 1.94 1.10 -18.40
N ASP A 119 1.48 0.19 -17.53
CA ASP A 119 1.95 0.13 -16.14
C ASP A 119 3.44 -0.21 -16.07
N LEU A 120 3.91 -1.13 -16.91
CA LEU A 120 5.33 -1.49 -17.00
C LEU A 120 6.18 -0.28 -17.41
N MET A 121 5.77 0.46 -18.44
CA MET A 121 6.48 1.64 -18.92
C MET A 121 6.60 2.73 -17.84
N ALA A 122 5.56 2.92 -17.04
CA ALA A 122 5.58 3.86 -15.94
C ALA A 122 6.38 3.34 -14.72
N THR A 123 6.34 2.04 -14.47
CA THR A 123 6.93 1.45 -13.26
C THR A 123 8.46 1.41 -13.32
N VAL A 124 9.07 1.09 -14.46
CA VAL A 124 10.54 0.94 -14.56
C VAL A 124 11.28 2.24 -14.21
N PRO A 125 10.93 3.41 -14.76
CA PRO A 125 11.54 4.68 -14.33
C PRO A 125 11.34 4.97 -12.85
N PHE A 126 10.15 4.68 -12.31
CA PHE A 126 9.87 4.86 -10.88
C PHE A 126 10.73 3.97 -9.98
N LEU A 127 10.93 2.70 -10.35
CA LEU A 127 11.83 1.79 -9.62
C LEU A 127 13.29 2.29 -9.63
N ASN A 128 13.74 2.89 -10.73
CA ASN A 128 15.06 3.49 -10.81
C ASN A 128 15.20 4.67 -9.85
N LEU A 129 14.19 5.55 -9.77
CA LEU A 129 14.14 6.63 -8.80
C LEU A 129 14.26 6.11 -7.35
N VAL A 130 13.42 5.13 -6.97
CA VAL A 130 13.46 4.57 -5.61
C VAL A 130 14.82 3.92 -5.30
N ARG A 131 15.46 3.33 -6.30
CA ARG A 131 16.81 2.75 -6.17
C ARG A 131 17.86 3.83 -5.96
N GLN A 132 17.78 4.98 -6.65
CA GLN A 132 18.67 6.13 -6.44
C GLN A 132 18.58 6.62 -4.99
N GLU A 133 17.40 6.57 -4.38
CA GLU A 133 17.21 6.89 -2.97
C GLU A 133 17.64 5.76 -2.01
N ARG A 134 18.27 4.70 -2.52
CA ARG A 134 18.81 3.54 -1.78
C ARG A 134 17.76 2.84 -0.90
N LYS A 135 16.49 2.85 -1.32
CA LYS A 135 15.39 2.23 -0.56
C LYS A 135 15.08 0.82 -1.04
N LYS A 136 14.83 -0.06 -0.08
CA LYS A 136 14.37 -1.42 -0.36
C LYS A 136 12.98 -1.38 -0.97
N THR A 137 12.84 -1.91 -2.17
CA THR A 137 11.59 -1.86 -2.94
C THR A 137 11.12 -3.27 -3.28
N THR A 138 9.81 -3.47 -3.25
CA THR A 138 9.19 -4.72 -3.70
C THR A 138 7.94 -4.38 -4.53
N VAL A 139 7.87 -4.91 -5.74
CA VAL A 139 6.69 -4.81 -6.60
C VAL A 139 5.64 -5.82 -6.13
N ILE A 140 4.39 -5.38 -6.01
CA ILE A 140 3.22 -6.23 -5.75
C ILE A 140 2.34 -6.23 -6.99
N LEU A 141 2.16 -7.40 -7.61
CA LEU A 141 1.24 -7.51 -8.74
C LEU A 141 -0.20 -7.41 -8.25
N ASN A 142 -0.92 -6.43 -8.79
CA ASN A 142 -2.29 -6.10 -8.42
C ASN A 142 -3.23 -6.22 -9.60
N ARG A 143 -4.50 -6.53 -9.36
CA ARG A 143 -5.53 -6.76 -10.38
C ARG A 143 -5.11 -7.80 -11.43
N VAL A 144 -4.40 -8.83 -10.99
CA VAL A 144 -3.96 -9.90 -11.88
C VAL A 144 -5.17 -10.67 -12.38
N MET A 145 -5.22 -10.89 -13.69
CA MET A 145 -6.18 -11.80 -14.29
C MET A 145 -5.63 -13.23 -14.23
N PRO A 146 -6.40 -14.21 -13.75
CA PRO A 146 -5.97 -15.59 -13.70
C PRO A 146 -5.55 -16.10 -15.10
N ARG A 147 -4.45 -16.86 -15.16
CA ARG A 147 -3.92 -17.48 -16.38
C ARG A 147 -3.55 -16.54 -17.52
N ALA A 148 -3.38 -15.25 -17.27
CA ALA A 148 -3.00 -14.29 -18.29
C ALA A 148 -1.50 -14.41 -18.64
N LYS A 149 -1.16 -14.80 -19.87
CA LYS A 149 0.23 -14.84 -20.38
C LYS A 149 0.96 -13.52 -20.24
N LEU A 150 0.22 -12.40 -20.33
CA LEU A 150 0.75 -11.05 -20.14
C LEU A 150 1.37 -10.86 -18.75
N THR A 151 0.80 -11.47 -17.72
CA THR A 151 1.35 -11.39 -16.35
C THR A 151 2.76 -11.97 -16.26
N GLU A 152 3.00 -13.13 -16.85
CA GLU A 152 4.32 -13.77 -16.82
C GLU A 152 5.35 -13.00 -17.66
N ALA A 153 4.95 -12.49 -18.81
CA ALA A 153 5.81 -11.62 -19.63
C ALA A 153 6.21 -10.34 -18.87
N MET A 154 5.28 -9.75 -18.13
CA MET A 154 5.55 -8.59 -17.30
C MET A 154 6.49 -8.89 -16.14
N ILE A 155 6.31 -10.02 -15.46
CA ILE A 155 7.20 -10.48 -14.39
C ILE A 155 8.63 -10.58 -14.90
N MET A 156 8.83 -11.21 -16.09
CA MET A 156 10.17 -11.34 -16.69
C MET A 156 10.79 -9.98 -16.96
N ARG A 157 10.05 -9.04 -17.53
CA ARG A 157 10.54 -7.67 -17.82
C ARG A 157 10.89 -6.90 -16.55
N LEU A 158 10.06 -6.98 -15.52
CA LEU A 158 10.35 -6.34 -14.22
C LEU A 158 11.59 -6.95 -13.55
N ARG A 159 11.75 -8.26 -13.61
CA ARG A 159 12.96 -8.95 -13.11
C ARG A 159 14.21 -8.53 -13.87
N TYR A 160 14.12 -8.46 -15.20
CA TYR A 160 15.22 -7.97 -16.04
C TYR A 160 15.61 -6.53 -15.67
N ALA A 161 14.63 -5.67 -15.33
CA ALA A 161 14.87 -4.33 -14.80
C ALA A 161 15.38 -4.34 -13.33
N GLY A 162 15.69 -5.50 -12.76
CA GLY A 162 16.22 -5.64 -11.40
C GLY A 162 15.18 -5.48 -10.29
N ALA A 163 13.89 -5.59 -10.59
CA ALA A 163 12.85 -5.46 -9.57
C ALA A 163 12.73 -6.73 -8.72
N LYS A 164 12.65 -6.55 -7.39
CA LYS A 164 12.16 -7.59 -6.49
C LYS A 164 10.65 -7.63 -6.59
N ILE A 165 10.07 -8.79 -6.88
CA ILE A 165 8.62 -8.98 -7.03
C ILE A 165 8.14 -9.88 -5.90
N ALA A 166 7.04 -9.47 -5.23
CA ALA A 166 6.37 -10.28 -4.24
C ALA A 166 5.86 -11.59 -4.87
N ARG A 167 5.89 -12.67 -4.09
CA ARG A 167 5.31 -13.96 -4.50
C ARG A 167 3.79 -13.90 -4.49
N SER A 168 3.24 -13.18 -3.49
CA SER A 168 1.81 -12.96 -3.34
C SER A 168 1.31 -11.95 -4.36
N ARG A 169 0.10 -12.21 -4.89
CA ARG A 169 -0.54 -11.40 -5.93
C ARG A 169 -1.95 -11.07 -5.50
N ILE A 170 -2.48 -9.94 -5.96
CA ILE A 170 -3.89 -9.55 -5.78
C ILE A 170 -4.59 -9.71 -7.12
N THR A 171 -5.66 -10.48 -7.15
CA THR A 171 -6.48 -10.65 -8.38
C THR A 171 -7.52 -9.54 -8.50
N GLY A 172 -8.00 -9.29 -9.72
CA GLY A 172 -9.04 -8.32 -9.99
C GLY A 172 -10.39 -8.84 -9.50
N LYS A 173 -10.87 -8.34 -8.35
CA LYS A 173 -12.18 -8.70 -7.76
C LYS A 173 -12.94 -7.45 -7.38
N ILE A 174 -14.24 -7.44 -7.65
CA ILE A 174 -15.14 -6.31 -7.36
C ILE A 174 -15.25 -6.03 -5.86
N ILE A 175 -15.12 -7.06 -5.03
CA ILE A 175 -15.25 -6.97 -3.57
C ILE A 175 -14.29 -5.94 -2.95
N TYR A 176 -13.12 -5.68 -3.57
CA TYR A 176 -12.20 -4.64 -3.10
C TYR A 176 -12.79 -3.24 -3.23
N ALA A 177 -13.55 -2.98 -4.29
CA ALA A 177 -14.22 -1.70 -4.49
C ALA A 177 -15.46 -1.59 -3.59
N GLU A 178 -16.26 -2.65 -3.48
CA GLU A 178 -17.46 -2.70 -2.65
C GLU A 178 -17.12 -2.47 -1.17
N THR A 179 -16.11 -3.15 -0.64
CA THR A 179 -15.70 -2.97 0.76
C THR A 179 -15.10 -1.58 1.00
N PHE A 180 -14.30 -1.09 0.05
CA PHE A 180 -13.68 0.22 0.15
C PHE A 180 -14.73 1.34 0.23
N SER A 181 -15.81 1.26 -0.55
CA SER A 181 -16.87 2.29 -0.61
C SER A 181 -17.56 2.54 0.75
N VAL A 182 -17.52 1.57 1.65
CA VAL A 182 -18.14 1.64 2.98
C VAL A 182 -17.13 1.65 4.14
N GLY A 183 -15.86 1.94 3.85
CA GLY A 183 -14.82 2.02 4.87
C GLY A 183 -14.38 0.68 5.44
N ARG A 184 -14.63 -0.44 4.74
CA ARG A 184 -14.23 -1.78 5.17
C ARG A 184 -13.04 -2.30 4.37
N GLY A 185 -12.33 -3.24 4.95
CA GLY A 185 -11.40 -4.11 4.24
C GLY A 185 -12.05 -5.46 3.94
N VAL A 186 -11.48 -6.22 3.00
CA VAL A 186 -12.04 -7.55 2.66
C VAL A 186 -12.03 -8.52 3.84
N VAL A 187 -11.08 -8.38 4.76
CA VAL A 187 -10.98 -9.21 5.97
C VAL A 187 -12.10 -8.92 7.00
N ASP A 188 -12.75 -7.76 6.92
CA ASP A 188 -13.90 -7.44 7.75
C ASP A 188 -15.17 -8.20 7.31
N ILE A 189 -15.20 -8.70 6.07
CA ILE A 189 -16.34 -9.44 5.54
C ILE A 189 -16.23 -10.92 5.91
N SER A 190 -15.12 -11.53 5.53
CA SER A 190 -14.84 -12.94 5.82
C SER A 190 -13.35 -13.19 5.66
N VAL A 191 -12.71 -13.66 6.71
CA VAL A 191 -11.27 -14.00 6.71
C VAL A 191 -10.95 -15.20 5.82
N THR A 192 -11.95 -16.03 5.49
CA THR A 192 -11.80 -17.23 4.66
C THR A 192 -12.03 -16.97 3.18
N SER A 193 -12.51 -15.78 2.79
CA SER A 193 -12.71 -15.43 1.38
C SER A 193 -11.39 -15.41 0.60
N GLU A 194 -11.45 -15.64 -0.70
CA GLU A 194 -10.25 -15.62 -1.54
C GLU A 194 -9.57 -14.23 -1.54
N ALA A 195 -10.34 -13.15 -1.52
CA ALA A 195 -9.80 -11.80 -1.42
C ALA A 195 -9.06 -11.58 -0.09
N SER A 196 -9.61 -12.05 1.01
CA SER A 196 -8.96 -11.97 2.32
C SER A 196 -7.70 -12.82 2.38
N LYS A 197 -7.72 -14.02 1.84
CA LYS A 197 -6.52 -14.88 1.74
C LYS A 197 -5.41 -14.21 0.95
N GLU A 198 -5.73 -13.48 -0.12
CA GLU A 198 -4.75 -12.71 -0.90
C GLU A 198 -4.13 -11.59 -0.05
N ILE A 199 -4.94 -10.78 0.63
CA ILE A 199 -4.46 -9.71 1.52
C ILE A 199 -3.63 -10.27 2.67
N ILE A 200 -4.06 -11.37 3.30
CA ILE A 200 -3.31 -12.04 4.37
C ILE A 200 -1.94 -12.52 3.86
N LYS A 201 -1.89 -13.13 2.67
CA LYS A 201 -0.61 -13.57 2.07
C LYS A 201 0.31 -12.39 1.81
N VAL A 202 -0.20 -11.30 1.23
CA VAL A 202 0.58 -10.07 0.99
C VAL A 202 1.06 -9.48 2.31
N GLY A 203 0.18 -9.32 3.30
CA GLY A 203 0.54 -8.79 4.61
C GLY A 203 1.63 -9.61 5.31
N ASN A 204 1.50 -10.94 5.32
CA ASN A 204 2.50 -11.84 5.88
C ASN A 204 3.84 -11.78 5.12
N GLU A 205 3.80 -11.65 3.80
CA GLU A 205 5.03 -11.50 3.00
C GLU A 205 5.71 -10.16 3.28
N ILE A 206 4.94 -9.08 3.46
CA ILE A 206 5.48 -7.78 3.89
C ILE A 206 6.20 -7.92 5.23
N LEU A 207 5.58 -8.54 6.21
CA LEU A 207 6.16 -8.72 7.55
C LEU A 207 7.47 -9.52 7.53
N ARG A 208 7.55 -10.60 6.75
CA ARG A 208 8.76 -11.42 6.60
C ARG A 208 9.93 -10.68 5.94
N ASN A 209 9.65 -9.55 5.32
CA ASN A 209 10.66 -8.76 4.62
C ASN A 209 11.31 -7.69 5.52
N PHE A 210 10.88 -7.53 6.79
CA PHE A 210 11.49 -6.68 7.82
C PHE A 210 12.37 -7.47 8.77
#